data_c6c1b27c9ce8b815290d83f2f5930ee7
#
_entry.id   c6c1b27c9ce8b815290d83f2f5930ee7
#
_cell.length_a   1.000
_cell.length_b   1.000
_cell.length_c   1.000
_cell.angle_alpha   90.00
_cell.angle_beta   90.00
_cell.angle_gamma   90.00
#
_symmetry.space_group_name_H-M   'P 1'
#
loop_
_entity.id
_entity.type
_entity.pdbx_description
1 polymer ?
#
loop_
_entity_poly.entity_id
_entity_poly.type
_entity_poly.pdbx_seq_one_letter_code
_entity_poly.pdbx_strand_id
1 'polypeptide(L)'
;MEKIHYTLYLNPPRLTFMQDMNEEERGIMQKHVAYWNNLMSQGKVLAFGPVLDSKGVYGLGIVEVENEDQVKIMISNDPANGLNKYEYYLMKAVTPKNPNK
;
A
#
# COMPACT_ATOMS: atom_id res chain seq x y z
N MET A 1 19.45 13.22 3.16
CA MET A 1 19.49 12.03 2.32
C MET A 1 18.31 12.01 1.36
N GLU A 2 18.56 11.63 0.12
CA GLU A 2 17.53 11.64 -0.90
C GLU A 2 16.55 10.48 -0.69
N LYS A 3 15.25 10.78 -0.80
CA LYS A 3 14.22 9.76 -0.68
C LYS A 3 13.99 9.08 -2.02
N ILE A 4 13.61 7.81 -1.94
CA ILE A 4 13.24 7.03 -3.13
C ILE A 4 11.79 6.55 -2.97
N HIS A 5 11.22 6.13 -4.07
CA HIS A 5 9.80 5.77 -4.09
C HIS A 5 9.61 4.34 -4.56
N TYR A 6 8.59 3.71 -4.01
CA TYR A 6 8.15 2.38 -4.44
C TYR A 6 6.65 2.39 -4.65
N THR A 7 6.21 1.64 -5.64
CA THR A 7 4.80 1.34 -5.86
C THR A 7 4.52 -0.03 -5.25
N LEU A 8 3.52 -0.11 -4.39
CA LEU A 8 3.11 -1.34 -3.74
C LEU A 8 1.75 -1.76 -4.28
N TYR A 9 1.64 -3.03 -4.66
CA TYR A 9 0.38 -3.64 -5.10
C TYR A 9 -0.05 -4.61 -4.03
N LEU A 10 -1.30 -4.50 -3.63
CA LEU A 10 -1.89 -5.38 -2.63
C LEU A 10 -2.96 -6.21 -3.32
N ASN A 11 -2.62 -7.47 -3.57
CA ASN A 11 -3.49 -8.37 -4.31
C ASN A 11 -4.41 -9.09 -3.35
N PRO A 12 -5.75 -8.93 -3.49
CA PRO A 12 -6.70 -9.55 -2.58
C PRO A 12 -6.75 -11.07 -2.77
N PRO A 13 -7.31 -11.81 -1.80
CA PRO A 13 -7.36 -13.27 -1.89
C PRO A 13 -8.30 -13.79 -2.98
N ARG A 14 -9.22 -12.95 -3.45
CA ARG A 14 -10.16 -13.32 -4.51
C ARG A 14 -10.67 -12.06 -5.20
N LEU A 15 -11.13 -12.21 -6.44
CA LEU A 15 -11.54 -11.06 -7.27
C LEU A 15 -12.73 -10.30 -6.69
N THR A 16 -13.59 -10.97 -5.94
CA THR A 16 -14.81 -10.39 -5.36
C THR A 16 -14.62 -9.85 -3.95
N PHE A 17 -13.36 -9.86 -3.46
CA PHE A 17 -13.06 -9.57 -2.06
C PHE A 17 -13.73 -8.32 -1.53
N MET A 18 -13.70 -7.22 -2.29
CA MET A 18 -14.26 -5.95 -1.83
C MET A 18 -15.77 -6.03 -1.61
N GLN A 19 -16.48 -6.88 -2.40
CA GLN A 19 -17.91 -7.04 -2.29
C GLN A 19 -18.34 -8.03 -1.23
N ASP A 20 -17.51 -9.03 -0.95
CA ASP A 20 -17.92 -10.17 -0.12
C ASP A 20 -17.02 -10.47 1.06
N MET A 21 -16.24 -9.50 1.52
CA MET A 21 -15.45 -9.67 2.75
C MET A 21 -16.33 -10.19 3.87
N ASN A 22 -15.85 -11.22 4.58
CA ASN A 22 -16.52 -11.64 5.80
C ASN A 22 -16.15 -10.67 6.94
N GLU A 23 -16.73 -10.88 8.12
CA GLU A 23 -16.55 -9.99 9.25
C GLU A 23 -15.09 -9.91 9.72
N GLU A 24 -14.41 -11.06 9.75
CA GLU A 24 -13.01 -11.10 10.14
C GLU A 24 -12.14 -10.34 9.15
N GLU A 25 -12.38 -10.52 7.86
CA GLU A 25 -11.64 -9.84 6.81
C GLU A 25 -11.84 -8.32 6.88
N ARG A 26 -13.06 -7.88 7.15
CA ARG A 26 -13.34 -6.44 7.31
C ARG A 26 -12.56 -5.86 8.47
N GLY A 27 -12.49 -6.59 9.58
CA GLY A 27 -11.72 -6.16 10.75
C GLY A 27 -10.24 -6.01 10.42
N ILE A 28 -9.68 -6.96 9.69
CA ILE A 28 -8.29 -6.90 9.26
C ILE A 28 -8.06 -5.68 8.34
N MET A 29 -8.95 -5.46 7.39
CA MET A 29 -8.80 -4.34 6.46
C MET A 29 -8.99 -2.99 7.13
N GLN A 30 -9.81 -2.90 8.18
CA GLN A 30 -9.92 -1.68 8.97
C GLN A 30 -8.59 -1.36 9.67
N LYS A 31 -7.94 -2.37 10.23
CA LYS A 31 -6.62 -2.20 10.85
C LYS A 31 -5.56 -1.83 9.80
N HIS A 32 -5.66 -2.41 8.61
CA HIS A 32 -4.80 -2.08 7.48
C HIS A 32 -4.89 -0.60 7.13
N VAL A 33 -6.10 -0.08 6.98
CA VAL A 33 -6.30 1.33 6.65
C VAL A 33 -5.74 2.23 7.75
N ALA A 34 -5.97 1.90 9.02
CA ALA A 34 -5.45 2.67 10.14
C ALA A 34 -3.91 2.67 10.13
N TYR A 35 -3.31 1.53 9.86
CA TYR A 35 -1.85 1.40 9.78
C TYR A 35 -1.27 2.29 8.69
N TRP A 36 -1.86 2.26 7.48
CA TRP A 36 -1.38 3.06 6.36
C TRP A 36 -1.62 4.56 6.56
N ASN A 37 -2.74 4.93 7.19
CA ASN A 37 -3.00 6.33 7.56
C ASN A 37 -1.94 6.83 8.53
N ASN A 38 -1.51 6.00 9.47
CA ASN A 38 -0.45 6.36 10.40
C ASN A 38 0.88 6.58 9.67
N LEU A 39 1.23 5.71 8.74
CA LEU A 39 2.43 5.89 7.92
C LEU A 39 2.35 7.16 7.08
N MET A 40 1.17 7.47 6.56
CA MET A 40 0.97 8.69 5.80
C MET A 40 1.18 9.93 6.66
N SER A 41 0.71 9.91 7.89
CA SER A 41 0.91 11.03 8.82
C SER A 41 2.39 11.25 9.14
N GLN A 42 3.21 10.21 9.00
CA GLN A 42 4.65 10.29 9.20
C GLN A 42 5.40 10.70 7.92
N GLY A 43 4.69 10.96 6.83
CA GLY A 43 5.30 11.36 5.56
C GLY A 43 5.87 10.21 4.73
N LYS A 44 5.57 8.97 5.10
CA LYS A 44 6.13 7.80 4.43
C LYS A 44 5.27 7.30 3.27
N VAL A 45 4.03 7.75 3.18
CA VAL A 45 3.08 7.33 2.15
C VAL A 45 2.55 8.56 1.45
N LEU A 46 2.62 8.58 0.14
CA LEU A 46 2.12 9.70 -0.66
C LEU A 46 0.66 9.52 -1.03
N ALA A 47 0.27 8.29 -1.31
CA ALA A 47 -1.11 7.94 -1.64
C ALA A 47 -1.31 6.45 -1.46
N PHE A 48 -2.52 6.04 -1.09
CA PHE A 48 -2.89 4.63 -1.05
C PHE A 48 -4.40 4.49 -1.18
N GLY A 49 -4.84 3.35 -1.67
CA GLY A 49 -6.26 3.08 -1.77
C GLY A 49 -6.57 1.97 -2.75
N PRO A 50 -7.84 1.59 -2.85
CA PRO A 50 -8.26 0.60 -3.81
C PRO A 50 -8.30 1.19 -5.23
N VAL A 51 -7.86 0.39 -6.19
CA VAL A 51 -7.99 0.71 -7.61
C VAL A 51 -9.19 -0.07 -8.13
N LEU A 52 -10.14 0.64 -8.71
CA LEU A 52 -11.42 0.07 -9.14
C LEU A 52 -11.31 -0.42 -10.58
N ASP A 53 -10.52 -1.47 -10.77
CA ASP A 53 -10.32 -2.10 -12.07
C ASP A 53 -11.52 -3.03 -12.35
N SER A 54 -12.06 -2.95 -13.56
CA SER A 54 -13.19 -3.80 -13.96
C SER A 54 -12.87 -5.30 -13.89
N LYS A 55 -11.58 -5.65 -13.98
CA LYS A 55 -11.13 -7.04 -13.90
C LYS A 55 -10.95 -7.53 -12.45
N GLY A 56 -11.02 -6.64 -11.49
CA GLY A 56 -10.84 -6.98 -10.08
C GLY A 56 -10.18 -5.84 -9.34
N VAL A 57 -10.71 -5.51 -8.16
CA VAL A 57 -10.19 -4.43 -7.33
C VAL A 57 -8.92 -4.90 -6.63
N TYR A 58 -7.90 -4.05 -6.61
CA TYR A 58 -6.66 -4.31 -5.86
C TYR A 58 -6.25 -3.05 -5.12
N GLY A 59 -5.34 -3.19 -4.16
CA GLY A 59 -4.82 -2.04 -3.44
C GLY A 59 -3.55 -1.50 -4.09
N LEU A 60 -3.38 -0.19 -4.04
CA LEU A 60 -2.18 0.46 -4.55
C LEU A 60 -1.70 1.45 -3.50
N GLY A 61 -0.38 1.48 -3.30
CA GLY A 61 0.24 2.47 -2.43
C GLY A 61 1.51 2.99 -3.07
N ILE A 62 1.79 4.27 -2.87
CA ILE A 62 3.05 4.89 -3.29
C ILE A 62 3.72 5.39 -2.03
N VAL A 63 4.91 4.87 -1.76
CA VAL A 63 5.65 5.16 -0.53
C VAL A 63 6.92 5.94 -0.84
N GLU A 64 7.33 6.74 0.14
CA GLU A 64 8.57 7.52 0.10
C GLU A 64 9.45 7.05 1.23
N VAL A 65 10.59 6.46 0.90
CA VAL A 65 11.46 5.79 1.86
C VAL A 65 12.92 6.10 1.55
N GLU A 66 13.80 5.69 2.45
CA GLU A 66 15.24 5.90 2.28
C GLU A 66 15.92 4.72 1.61
N ASN A 67 15.35 3.51 1.75
CA ASN A 67 15.90 2.29 1.17
C ASN A 67 14.85 1.21 1.07
N GLU A 68 15.20 0.13 0.40
CA GLU A 68 14.28 -1.00 0.19
C GLU A 68 13.91 -1.71 1.50
N ASP A 69 14.83 -1.76 2.46
CA ASP A 69 14.54 -2.43 3.74
C ASP A 69 13.36 -1.79 4.46
N GLN A 70 13.19 -0.48 4.34
CA GLN A 70 12.04 0.21 4.94
C GLN A 70 10.73 -0.27 4.32
N VAL A 71 10.72 -0.54 3.01
CA VAL A 71 9.53 -1.10 2.34
C VAL A 71 9.20 -2.48 2.90
N LYS A 72 10.22 -3.32 3.05
CA LYS A 72 10.01 -4.67 3.60
C LYS A 72 9.45 -4.65 5.01
N ILE A 73 9.94 -3.72 5.83
CA ILE A 73 9.43 -3.55 7.20
C ILE A 73 7.98 -3.08 7.18
N MET A 74 7.66 -2.11 6.31
CA MET A 74 6.28 -1.62 6.19
C MET A 74 5.31 -2.74 5.82
N ILE A 75 5.70 -3.59 4.87
CA ILE A 75 4.89 -4.72 4.45
C ILE A 75 4.73 -5.74 5.57
N SER A 76 5.83 -6.09 6.24
CA SER A 76 5.79 -7.13 7.27
C SER A 76 4.95 -6.73 8.48
N ASN A 77 4.82 -5.43 8.74
CA ASN A 77 4.05 -4.93 9.88
C ASN A 77 2.59 -4.61 9.55
N ASP A 78 2.21 -4.73 8.28
CA ASP A 78 0.82 -4.47 7.89
C ASP A 78 -0.09 -5.59 8.39
N PRO A 79 -1.18 -5.26 9.12
CA PRO A 79 -2.13 -6.28 9.56
C PRO A 79 -2.75 -7.11 8.45
N ALA A 80 -2.80 -6.57 7.23
CA ALA A 80 -3.38 -7.28 6.08
C ALA A 80 -2.36 -8.16 5.36
N ASN A 81 -1.09 -8.15 5.78
CA ASN A 81 -0.10 -9.03 5.19
C ASN A 81 -0.45 -10.49 5.53
N GLY A 82 -0.51 -11.33 4.52
CA GLY A 82 -0.96 -12.72 4.68
C GLY A 82 -2.37 -12.95 4.16
N LEU A 83 -3.30 -12.06 4.50
CA LEU A 83 -4.63 -12.08 3.87
C LEU A 83 -4.52 -11.67 2.41
N ASN A 84 -3.73 -10.64 2.15
CA ASN A 84 -3.45 -10.15 0.80
C ASN A 84 -1.98 -10.42 0.47
N LYS A 85 -1.66 -10.44 -0.82
CA LYS A 85 -0.28 -10.63 -1.28
C LYS A 85 0.28 -9.33 -1.81
N TYR A 86 1.44 -8.95 -1.29
CA TYR A 86 2.13 -7.73 -1.72
C TYR A 86 3.08 -8.00 -2.87
N GLU A 87 3.12 -7.05 -3.80
CA GLU A 87 4.21 -6.89 -4.77
C GLU A 87 4.68 -5.45 -4.67
N TYR A 88 5.96 -5.20 -4.91
CA TYR A 88 6.44 -3.84 -4.90
C TYR A 88 7.55 -3.64 -5.93
N TYR A 89 7.63 -2.43 -6.45
CA TYR A 89 8.56 -2.08 -7.52
C TYR A 89 9.12 -0.69 -7.29
N LEU A 90 10.42 -0.52 -7.58
CA LEU A 90 11.03 0.80 -7.53
C LEU A 90 10.36 1.72 -8.56
N MET A 91 10.03 2.92 -8.13
CA MET A 91 9.33 3.89 -8.96
C MET A 91 10.11 5.20 -9.01
N LYS A 92 10.26 5.75 -10.20
CA LYS A 92 10.80 7.11 -10.38
C LYS A 92 9.65 8.10 -10.30
N ALA A 93 9.22 8.42 -9.10
CA ALA A 93 8.03 9.23 -8.90
C ALA A 93 8.32 10.72 -9.08
N VAL A 94 7.40 11.41 -9.74
CA VAL A 94 7.33 12.87 -9.77
C VAL A 94 6.25 13.27 -8.76
N THR A 95 6.58 14.16 -7.86
CA THR A 95 5.66 14.57 -6.80
C THR A 95 5.61 16.10 -6.74
N PRO A 96 4.59 16.65 -6.07
CA PRO A 96 4.54 18.12 -5.89
C PRO A 96 5.75 18.67 -5.14
N LYS A 97 6.40 17.85 -4.31
CA LYS A 97 7.61 18.25 -3.58
C LYS A 97 8.85 18.24 -4.47
N ASN A 98 8.87 17.34 -5.47
CA ASN A 98 10.01 17.12 -6.35
C ASN A 98 9.54 16.95 -7.78
N PRO A 99 9.00 18.00 -8.39
CA PRO A 99 8.38 17.89 -9.71
C PRO A 99 9.35 17.56 -10.85
N ASN A 100 10.66 17.67 -10.62
CA ASN A 100 11.68 17.46 -11.65
C ASN A 100 12.39 16.09 -11.52
N LYS A 101 11.89 15.21 -10.71
CA LYS A 101 12.50 13.89 -10.53
C LYS A 101 11.95 12.83 -11.43
#